data_5eee77864db810fd41f1b73a961f6f7c
#
_entry.id   5eee77864db810fd41f1b73a961f6f7c
#
_cell.length_a   1.000
_cell.length_b   1.000
_cell.length_c   1.000
_cell.angle_alpha   90.00
_cell.angle_beta   90.00
_cell.angle_gamma   90.00
#
_symmetry.space_group_name_H-M   'P 1'
#
loop_
_entity.id
_entity.type
_entity.pdbx_description
1 polymer ?
#
loop_
_entity_poly.entity_id
_entity_poly.type
_entity_poly.pdbx_seq_one_letter_code
_entity_poly.pdbx_strand_id
1 'polypeptide(L)'
;MTTTATNTQELSTRRTKSSKNQTSTASPPTAGEVVLQALLAQTRALRDAERKVRDGDPKGVTKMRVAIRQLRSILRGFSRILDRQVTRPVCAELAWLGRQLGEENDTQRTLIELKRQHDALPSELIVGPVVYDARTQLDQLAVSSSQTTHATLASDRYAALRQVLDWPPADPPFTERAARPAAEELPKSIAKALRTLDRYLVAAQALPAGTERDEALHDARKADKQLRYVIDVATPVVGKPARRLGRQAKKLQDLLGEYQDAAVTRPVVQGLGSAASAKGHPASTYYLVDALEQVRTDRALEKLPRRLSSLYDEAAWLPDAASLQYDPGTSATRTGCGI
;
A
#
# COMPACT_ATOMS: atom_id res chain seq x y z
N MET A 1 -38.12 43.49 70.41
CA MET A 1 -38.84 44.24 69.36
C MET A 1 -38.64 43.52 68.10
N THR A 2 -39.65 42.82 67.77
CA THR A 2 -40.33 42.40 66.56
C THR A 2 -39.47 41.78 65.45
N THR A 3 -39.54 40.51 65.45
CA THR A 3 -39.08 39.55 64.45
C THR A 3 -40.19 39.29 63.42
N THR A 4 -39.89 39.29 62.17
CA THR A 4 -40.80 38.73 61.15
C THR A 4 -40.09 37.71 60.34
N ALA A 5 -40.57 36.49 60.43
CA ALA A 5 -40.15 35.33 59.60
C ALA A 5 -40.84 35.38 58.27
N THR A 6 -40.11 35.13 57.19
CA THR A 6 -40.68 34.92 55.87
C THR A 6 -40.28 33.54 55.35
N ASN A 7 -41.30 32.75 55.17
CA ASN A 7 -41.31 31.39 54.63
C ASN A 7 -41.10 31.46 53.13
N THR A 8 -40.09 30.76 52.61
CA THR A 8 -39.89 30.62 51.17
C THR A 8 -40.01 29.13 50.76
N GLN A 9 -41.09 28.85 50.07
CA GLN A 9 -41.41 27.56 49.48
C GLN A 9 -40.37 27.13 48.43
N GLU A 10 -39.85 25.94 48.57
CA GLU A 10 -39.07 25.24 47.58
C GLU A 10 -39.99 24.80 46.43
N LEU A 11 -39.79 25.36 45.26
CA LEU A 11 -40.34 24.90 44.00
C LEU A 11 -39.36 23.88 43.35
N SER A 12 -39.68 22.61 43.58
CA SER A 12 -39.04 21.46 42.93
C SER A 12 -39.34 21.47 41.43
N THR A 13 -38.42 21.94 40.60
CA THR A 13 -38.49 21.79 39.15
C THR A 13 -38.03 20.39 38.74
N ARG A 14 -38.98 19.50 38.49
CA ARG A 14 -38.78 18.22 37.80
C ARG A 14 -38.22 18.47 36.41
N ARG A 15 -36.92 18.30 36.24
CA ARG A 15 -36.22 18.30 34.96
C ARG A 15 -36.50 16.96 34.27
N THR A 16 -37.50 16.95 33.36
CA THR A 16 -37.78 15.85 32.44
C THR A 16 -36.58 15.65 31.54
N LYS A 17 -35.84 14.56 31.75
CA LYS A 17 -34.85 14.07 30.79
C LYS A 17 -35.56 13.63 29.51
N SER A 18 -35.61 14.53 28.54
CA SER A 18 -35.99 14.18 27.17
C SER A 18 -34.93 13.25 26.61
N SER A 19 -35.28 11.99 26.49
CA SER A 19 -34.48 10.96 25.80
C SER A 19 -34.46 11.31 24.31
N LYS A 20 -33.38 11.95 23.86
CA LYS A 20 -33.06 12.05 22.44
C LYS A 20 -32.45 10.74 21.97
N ASN A 21 -33.25 9.71 21.85
CA ASN A 21 -32.95 8.55 21.04
C ASN A 21 -33.58 8.76 19.67
N GLN A 22 -33.04 9.70 18.88
CA GLN A 22 -33.27 9.73 17.45
C GLN A 22 -32.30 8.73 16.82
N THR A 23 -32.68 7.47 16.77
CA THR A 23 -32.16 6.50 15.79
C THR A 23 -32.54 7.04 14.43
N SER A 24 -31.59 7.76 13.80
CA SER A 24 -31.65 8.08 12.37
C SER A 24 -31.75 6.73 11.64
N THR A 25 -32.90 6.42 11.09
CA THR A 25 -33.13 5.31 10.14
C THR A 25 -32.55 5.68 8.78
N ALA A 26 -31.22 5.97 8.73
CA ALA A 26 -30.53 6.07 7.47
C ALA A 26 -30.51 4.70 6.83
N SER A 27 -31.01 4.58 5.62
CA SER A 27 -30.92 3.35 4.82
C SER A 27 -29.45 2.88 4.77
N PRO A 28 -29.20 1.55 4.81
CA PRO A 28 -27.83 1.06 4.72
C PRO A 28 -27.17 1.56 3.44
N PRO A 29 -25.88 1.94 3.48
CA PRO A 29 -25.20 2.55 2.33
C PRO A 29 -25.14 1.58 1.16
N THR A 30 -25.29 2.09 -0.05
CA THR A 30 -25.05 1.36 -1.28
C THR A 30 -23.55 1.17 -1.54
N ALA A 31 -23.21 0.19 -2.36
CA ALA A 31 -21.81 -0.05 -2.73
C ALA A 31 -21.21 1.15 -3.48
N GLY A 32 -21.99 1.82 -4.32
CA GLY A 32 -21.57 3.02 -5.04
C GLY A 32 -21.24 4.18 -4.12
N GLU A 33 -22.09 4.45 -3.12
CA GLU A 33 -21.84 5.53 -2.14
C GLU A 33 -20.52 5.33 -1.40
N VAL A 34 -20.24 4.11 -0.93
CA VAL A 34 -18.99 3.82 -0.20
C VAL A 34 -17.77 4.00 -1.10
N VAL A 35 -17.82 3.49 -2.34
CA VAL A 35 -16.71 3.61 -3.29
C VAL A 35 -16.51 5.07 -3.72
N LEU A 36 -17.59 5.83 -3.95
CA LEU A 36 -17.53 7.24 -4.29
C LEU A 36 -16.88 8.06 -3.15
N GLN A 37 -17.29 7.83 -1.92
CA GLN A 37 -16.68 8.50 -0.77
C GLN A 37 -15.17 8.23 -0.68
N ALA A 38 -14.74 7.00 -0.94
CA ALA A 38 -13.33 6.64 -0.96
C ALA A 38 -12.58 7.34 -2.10
N LEU A 39 -13.15 7.42 -3.31
CA LEU A 39 -12.57 8.14 -4.45
C LEU A 39 -12.43 9.63 -4.15
N LEU A 40 -13.49 10.26 -3.66
CA LEU A 40 -13.48 11.70 -3.31
C LEU A 40 -12.45 12.02 -2.23
N ALA A 41 -12.30 11.15 -1.21
CA ALA A 41 -11.29 11.30 -0.17
C ALA A 41 -9.86 11.29 -0.77
N GLN A 42 -9.57 10.37 -1.69
CA GLN A 42 -8.25 10.27 -2.31
C GLN A 42 -7.99 11.38 -3.34
N THR A 43 -9.01 11.84 -4.05
CA THR A 43 -8.88 13.01 -4.93
C THR A 43 -8.55 14.27 -4.14
N ARG A 44 -9.21 14.49 -2.99
CA ARG A 44 -8.86 15.59 -2.08
C ARG A 44 -7.43 15.46 -1.56
N ALA A 45 -7.02 14.25 -1.12
CA ALA A 45 -5.67 13.99 -0.66
C ALA A 45 -4.61 14.27 -1.74
N LEU A 46 -4.91 13.95 -3.02
CA LEU A 46 -4.04 14.27 -4.14
C LEU A 46 -3.87 15.78 -4.33
N ARG A 47 -4.97 16.55 -4.29
CA ARG A 47 -4.96 18.02 -4.40
C ARG A 47 -4.21 18.67 -3.24
N ASP A 48 -4.41 18.18 -2.02
CA ASP A 48 -3.72 18.70 -0.84
C ASP A 48 -2.22 18.42 -0.91
N ALA A 49 -1.85 17.26 -1.44
CA ALA A 49 -0.46 16.89 -1.65
C ALA A 49 0.18 17.71 -2.79
N GLU A 50 -0.55 18.00 -3.87
CA GLU A 50 -0.10 18.90 -4.95
C GLU A 50 0.22 20.30 -4.40
N ARG A 51 -0.68 20.89 -3.60
CA ARG A 51 -0.40 22.18 -2.95
C ARG A 51 0.91 22.15 -2.16
N LYS A 52 1.11 21.10 -1.37
CA LYS A 52 2.37 20.92 -0.61
C LYS A 52 3.61 20.85 -1.50
N VAL A 53 3.53 20.21 -2.67
CA VAL A 53 4.63 20.21 -3.63
C VAL A 53 4.92 21.64 -4.13
N ARG A 54 3.88 22.38 -4.48
CA ARG A 54 4.01 23.78 -4.93
C ARG A 54 4.57 24.70 -3.86
N ASP A 55 4.25 24.43 -2.58
CA ASP A 55 4.75 25.16 -1.41
C ASP A 55 6.16 24.71 -0.99
N GLY A 56 6.77 23.76 -1.69
CA GLY A 56 8.12 23.26 -1.41
C GLY A 56 8.21 22.28 -0.23
N ASP A 57 7.08 21.74 0.28
CA ASP A 57 7.12 20.71 1.34
C ASP A 57 7.74 19.41 0.79
N PRO A 58 8.88 18.94 1.36
CA PRO A 58 9.58 17.74 0.89
C PRO A 58 8.70 16.46 0.98
N LYS A 59 7.65 16.48 1.79
CA LYS A 59 6.70 15.37 1.92
C LYS A 59 5.58 15.41 0.87
N GLY A 60 5.46 16.48 0.09
CA GLY A 60 4.39 16.68 -0.89
C GLY A 60 4.38 15.57 -1.95
N VAL A 61 5.51 15.30 -2.59
CA VAL A 61 5.65 14.26 -3.62
C VAL A 61 5.30 12.86 -3.08
N THR A 62 5.78 12.53 -1.89
CA THR A 62 5.46 11.24 -1.24
C THR A 62 3.96 11.09 -1.00
N LYS A 63 3.29 12.15 -0.54
CA LYS A 63 1.83 12.16 -0.32
C LYS A 63 1.07 12.04 -1.64
N MET A 64 1.50 12.71 -2.72
CA MET A 64 0.93 12.53 -4.06
C MET A 64 1.03 11.08 -4.52
N ARG A 65 2.20 10.46 -4.42
CA ARG A 65 2.41 9.04 -4.78
C ARG A 65 1.46 8.11 -4.01
N VAL A 66 1.25 8.36 -2.72
CA VAL A 66 0.31 7.59 -1.90
C VAL A 66 -1.12 7.74 -2.42
N ALA A 67 -1.59 8.98 -2.65
CA ALA A 67 -2.93 9.24 -3.14
C ALA A 67 -3.17 8.63 -4.54
N ILE A 68 -2.22 8.76 -5.46
CA ILE A 68 -2.26 8.13 -6.80
C ILE A 68 -2.41 6.61 -6.68
N ARG A 69 -1.62 5.98 -5.83
CA ARG A 69 -1.67 4.53 -5.61
C ARG A 69 -3.01 4.08 -5.06
N GLN A 70 -3.55 4.83 -4.10
CA GLN A 70 -4.87 4.55 -3.53
C GLN A 70 -5.99 4.73 -4.55
N LEU A 71 -5.98 5.81 -5.35
CA LEU A 71 -6.95 6.02 -6.45
C LEU A 71 -6.91 4.85 -7.44
N ARG A 72 -5.73 4.48 -7.94
CA ARG A 72 -5.56 3.33 -8.85
C ARG A 72 -6.09 2.03 -8.23
N SER A 73 -5.84 1.84 -6.94
CA SER A 73 -6.29 0.65 -6.21
C SER A 73 -7.81 0.61 -6.06
N ILE A 74 -8.46 1.73 -5.77
CA ILE A 74 -9.93 1.80 -5.71
C ILE A 74 -10.52 1.53 -7.09
N LEU A 75 -10.05 2.21 -8.14
CA LEU A 75 -10.54 2.05 -9.51
C LEU A 75 -10.43 0.59 -10.03
N ARG A 76 -9.33 -0.10 -9.69
CA ARG A 76 -9.11 -1.50 -10.07
C ARG A 76 -9.87 -2.49 -9.18
N GLY A 77 -9.85 -2.26 -7.87
CA GLY A 77 -10.43 -3.16 -6.87
C GLY A 77 -11.94 -3.25 -6.96
N PHE A 78 -12.58 -2.12 -7.21
CA PHE A 78 -14.03 -2.03 -7.32
C PHE A 78 -14.57 -2.06 -8.75
N SER A 79 -13.85 -2.70 -9.67
CA SER A 79 -14.24 -2.85 -11.09
C SER A 79 -15.51 -3.68 -11.35
N ARG A 80 -16.18 -4.17 -10.30
CA ARG A 80 -17.55 -4.72 -10.36
C ARG A 80 -18.61 -3.64 -10.15
N ILE A 81 -18.25 -2.57 -9.44
CA ILE A 81 -19.11 -1.45 -9.04
C ILE A 81 -18.89 -0.26 -9.98
N LEU A 82 -17.64 -0.10 -10.44
CA LEU A 82 -17.22 0.96 -11.37
C LEU A 82 -17.14 0.42 -12.80
N ASP A 83 -17.58 1.22 -13.78
CA ASP A 83 -17.43 0.88 -15.19
C ASP A 83 -15.95 0.89 -15.59
N ARG A 84 -15.48 -0.27 -16.05
CA ARG A 84 -14.09 -0.47 -16.49
C ARG A 84 -13.74 0.27 -17.77
N GLN A 85 -14.71 0.53 -18.65
CA GLN A 85 -14.45 1.25 -19.89
C GLN A 85 -14.05 2.69 -19.59
N VAL A 86 -14.70 3.31 -18.62
CA VAL A 86 -14.40 4.68 -18.17
C VAL A 86 -13.19 4.73 -17.25
N THR A 87 -13.05 3.79 -16.31
CA THR A 87 -12.01 3.87 -15.29
C THR A 87 -10.63 3.39 -15.74
N ARG A 88 -10.54 2.55 -16.79
CA ARG A 88 -9.26 2.05 -17.32
C ARG A 88 -8.36 3.15 -17.88
N PRO A 89 -8.84 4.09 -18.73
CA PRO A 89 -8.04 5.24 -19.14
C PRO A 89 -7.55 6.09 -17.98
N VAL A 90 -8.39 6.36 -16.99
CA VAL A 90 -8.01 7.12 -15.78
C VAL A 90 -6.90 6.41 -15.00
N CYS A 91 -6.99 5.09 -14.84
CA CYS A 91 -5.93 4.29 -14.24
C CYS A 91 -4.60 4.38 -15.00
N ALA A 92 -4.64 4.47 -16.34
CA ALA A 92 -3.43 4.60 -17.16
C ALA A 92 -2.78 5.99 -16.95
N GLU A 93 -3.59 7.06 -16.91
CA GLU A 93 -3.08 8.42 -16.64
C GLU A 93 -2.52 8.55 -15.21
N LEU A 94 -3.19 7.98 -14.23
CA LEU A 94 -2.66 7.92 -12.86
C LEU A 94 -1.34 7.10 -12.78
N ALA A 95 -1.21 6.04 -13.59
CA ALA A 95 0.04 5.27 -13.68
C ALA A 95 1.17 6.11 -14.31
N TRP A 96 0.85 6.87 -15.38
CA TRP A 96 1.79 7.81 -15.96
C TRP A 96 2.27 8.84 -14.93
N LEU A 97 1.32 9.49 -14.21
CA LEU A 97 1.66 10.47 -13.20
C LEU A 97 2.55 9.87 -12.10
N GLY A 98 2.24 8.66 -11.63
CA GLY A 98 3.04 7.95 -10.63
C GLY A 98 4.50 7.76 -11.09
N ARG A 99 4.72 7.33 -12.35
CA ARG A 99 6.06 7.19 -12.92
C ARG A 99 6.80 8.53 -13.00
N GLN A 100 6.13 9.59 -13.45
CA GLN A 100 6.73 10.93 -13.52
C GLN A 100 7.16 11.46 -12.15
N LEU A 101 6.43 11.11 -11.12
CA LEU A 101 6.78 11.42 -9.72
C LEU A 101 7.82 10.44 -9.12
N GLY A 102 8.37 9.51 -9.92
CA GLY A 102 9.38 8.55 -9.48
C GLY A 102 8.81 7.49 -8.52
N GLU A 103 7.55 7.05 -8.70
CA GLU A 103 6.92 6.01 -7.86
C GLU A 103 7.68 4.67 -7.91
N GLU A 104 8.34 4.41 -9.03
CA GLU A 104 9.07 3.18 -9.31
C GLU A 104 10.61 3.39 -9.30
N ASN A 105 11.11 4.41 -8.60
CA ASN A 105 12.55 4.62 -8.51
C ASN A 105 13.19 3.64 -7.52
N ASP A 106 13.37 2.40 -7.99
CA ASP A 106 14.00 1.33 -7.22
C ASP A 106 15.46 1.67 -6.86
N THR A 107 16.18 2.41 -7.72
CA THR A 107 17.55 2.85 -7.46
C THR A 107 17.63 3.71 -6.20
N GLN A 108 16.74 4.70 -6.05
CA GLN A 108 16.73 5.54 -4.86
C GLN A 108 16.46 4.74 -3.57
N ARG A 109 15.54 3.78 -3.64
CA ARG A 109 15.24 2.88 -2.52
C ARG A 109 16.44 2.02 -2.15
N THR A 110 17.09 1.44 -3.16
CA THR A 110 18.27 0.60 -2.97
C THR A 110 19.41 1.38 -2.34
N LEU A 111 19.65 2.61 -2.78
CA LEU A 111 20.72 3.45 -2.21
C LEU A 111 20.41 3.85 -0.75
N ILE A 112 19.15 4.14 -0.43
CA ILE A 112 18.71 4.42 0.95
C ILE A 112 18.91 3.16 1.82
N GLU A 113 18.53 1.99 1.30
CA GLU A 113 18.70 0.73 2.01
C GLU A 113 20.17 0.37 2.21
N LEU A 114 21.00 0.55 1.18
CA LEU A 114 22.44 0.37 1.27
C LEU A 114 23.07 1.28 2.35
N LYS A 115 22.66 2.54 2.38
CA LYS A 115 23.10 3.46 3.44
C LYS A 115 22.65 2.97 4.82
N ARG A 116 21.41 2.52 4.97
CA ARG A 116 20.88 2.00 6.24
C ARG A 116 21.66 0.77 6.71
N GLN A 117 21.98 -0.15 5.80
CA GLN A 117 22.78 -1.34 6.10
C GLN A 117 24.20 -0.97 6.52
N HIS A 118 24.84 -0.06 5.78
CA HIS A 118 26.16 0.46 6.13
C HIS A 118 26.17 1.07 7.54
N ASP A 119 25.19 1.92 7.85
CA ASP A 119 25.09 2.58 9.16
C ASP A 119 24.81 1.58 10.31
N ALA A 120 24.34 0.37 10.01
CA ALA A 120 24.11 -0.69 10.97
C ALA A 120 25.32 -1.63 11.16
N LEU A 121 26.35 -1.54 10.32
CA LEU A 121 27.55 -2.37 10.44
C LEU A 121 28.50 -1.77 11.50
N PRO A 122 29.21 -2.63 12.26
CA PRO A 122 30.37 -2.19 13.05
C PRO A 122 31.42 -1.50 12.16
N SER A 123 32.03 -0.43 12.68
CA SER A 123 33.00 0.37 11.93
C SER A 123 34.18 -0.45 11.39
N GLU A 124 34.55 -1.51 12.10
CA GLU A 124 35.65 -2.42 11.74
C GLU A 124 35.38 -3.24 10.47
N LEU A 125 34.10 -3.38 10.11
CA LEU A 125 33.66 -4.11 8.91
C LEU A 125 33.42 -3.19 7.70
N ILE A 126 33.56 -1.87 7.90
CA ILE A 126 33.37 -0.88 6.85
C ILE A 126 34.70 -0.58 6.17
N VAL A 127 34.84 -1.07 4.94
CA VAL A 127 36.05 -0.85 4.13
C VAL A 127 35.66 -0.33 2.75
N GLY A 128 36.26 0.78 2.34
CA GLY A 128 36.00 1.41 1.03
C GLY A 128 34.95 2.52 1.04
N PRO A 129 34.70 3.18 -0.13
CA PRO A 129 33.92 4.42 -0.24
C PRO A 129 32.37 4.19 -0.37
N VAL A 130 31.84 3.10 0.17
CA VAL A 130 30.44 2.63 -0.03
C VAL A 130 29.39 3.72 0.15
N VAL A 131 29.51 4.54 1.20
CA VAL A 131 28.53 5.61 1.50
C VAL A 131 28.72 6.83 0.61
N TYR A 132 29.94 7.16 0.26
CA TYR A 132 30.22 8.33 -0.57
C TYR A 132 29.61 8.18 -1.96
N ASP A 133 29.79 7.02 -2.58
CA ASP A 133 29.26 6.71 -3.91
C ASP A 133 27.72 6.69 -3.90
N ALA A 134 27.12 6.07 -2.88
CA ALA A 134 25.67 6.03 -2.72
C ALA A 134 25.06 7.42 -2.49
N ARG A 135 25.70 8.27 -1.69
CA ARG A 135 25.25 9.64 -1.41
C ARG A 135 25.28 10.53 -2.65
N THR A 136 26.36 10.48 -3.41
CA THR A 136 26.51 11.28 -4.63
C THR A 136 25.43 10.92 -5.65
N GLN A 137 25.12 9.62 -5.82
CA GLN A 137 24.04 9.17 -6.70
C GLN A 137 22.66 9.60 -6.20
N LEU A 138 22.40 9.54 -4.89
CA LEU A 138 21.13 10.00 -4.30
C LEU A 138 20.90 11.50 -4.53
N ASP A 139 21.93 12.33 -4.37
CA ASP A 139 21.83 13.77 -4.57
C ASP A 139 21.52 14.11 -6.04
N GLN A 140 22.16 13.43 -7.00
CA GLN A 140 21.86 13.58 -8.43
C GLN A 140 20.42 13.17 -8.79
N LEU A 141 19.96 12.03 -8.26
CA LEU A 141 18.59 11.55 -8.45
C LEU A 141 17.56 12.51 -7.85
N ALA A 142 17.83 13.11 -6.70
CA ALA A 142 16.94 14.07 -6.07
C ALA A 142 16.73 15.33 -6.94
N VAL A 143 17.79 15.87 -7.51
CA VAL A 143 17.70 17.04 -8.39
C VAL A 143 16.89 16.76 -9.65
N SER A 144 17.20 15.67 -10.36
CA SER A 144 16.49 15.30 -11.60
C SER A 144 15.01 14.99 -11.34
N SER A 145 14.70 14.31 -10.23
CA SER A 145 13.32 14.00 -9.83
C SER A 145 12.51 15.25 -9.51
N SER A 146 13.12 16.26 -8.88
CA SER A 146 12.45 17.53 -8.59
C SER A 146 12.08 18.28 -9.87
N GLN A 147 13.01 18.40 -10.81
CA GLN A 147 12.78 19.07 -12.11
C GLN A 147 11.66 18.37 -12.89
N THR A 148 11.69 17.03 -12.98
CA THR A 148 10.65 16.23 -13.64
C THR A 148 9.30 16.43 -12.97
N THR A 149 9.23 16.47 -11.65
CA THR A 149 8.00 16.70 -10.89
C THR A 149 7.38 18.06 -11.25
N HIS A 150 8.14 19.15 -11.20
CA HIS A 150 7.62 20.48 -11.51
C HIS A 150 7.16 20.58 -12.95
N ALA A 151 7.91 20.07 -13.93
CA ALA A 151 7.50 20.04 -15.33
C ALA A 151 6.21 19.23 -15.54
N THR A 152 6.09 18.11 -14.87
CA THR A 152 4.88 17.26 -14.94
C THR A 152 3.64 18.00 -14.42
N LEU A 153 3.76 18.66 -13.26
CA LEU A 153 2.63 19.40 -12.65
C LEU A 153 2.24 20.66 -13.43
N ALA A 154 3.10 21.15 -14.31
CA ALA A 154 2.83 22.26 -15.21
C ALA A 154 2.27 21.82 -16.57
N SER A 155 2.22 20.51 -16.87
CA SER A 155 1.83 20.00 -18.18
C SER A 155 0.31 20.00 -18.41
N ASP A 156 -0.09 20.20 -19.68
CA ASP A 156 -1.50 20.10 -20.11
C ASP A 156 -2.09 18.71 -19.84
N ARG A 157 -1.25 17.67 -19.92
CA ARG A 157 -1.66 16.29 -19.62
C ARG A 157 -2.09 16.15 -18.17
N TYR A 158 -1.34 16.75 -17.24
CA TYR A 158 -1.74 16.74 -15.83
C TYR A 158 -3.00 17.59 -15.59
N ALA A 159 -3.13 18.73 -16.26
CA ALA A 159 -4.34 19.56 -16.18
C ALA A 159 -5.58 18.79 -16.67
N ALA A 160 -5.48 18.05 -17.78
CA ALA A 160 -6.55 17.19 -18.29
C ALA A 160 -6.90 16.06 -17.31
N LEU A 161 -5.88 15.40 -16.71
CA LEU A 161 -6.14 14.39 -15.69
C LEU A 161 -6.88 14.97 -14.48
N ARG A 162 -6.50 16.16 -14.04
CA ARG A 162 -7.21 16.83 -12.94
C ARG A 162 -8.69 17.05 -13.23
N GLN A 163 -9.03 17.52 -14.43
CA GLN A 163 -10.42 17.71 -14.86
C GLN A 163 -11.21 16.40 -14.80
N VAL A 164 -10.62 15.32 -15.25
CA VAL A 164 -11.25 13.99 -15.18
C VAL A 164 -11.44 13.50 -13.75
N LEU A 165 -10.51 13.81 -12.84
CA LEU A 165 -10.62 13.44 -11.42
C LEU A 165 -11.62 14.30 -10.66
N ASP A 166 -12.02 15.45 -11.23
CA ASP A 166 -13.07 16.32 -10.68
C ASP A 166 -14.48 15.82 -11.04
N TRP A 167 -14.66 14.50 -11.08
CA TRP A 167 -15.94 13.88 -11.38
C TRP A 167 -17.09 14.58 -10.65
N PRO A 168 -18.14 14.98 -11.37
CA PRO A 168 -19.32 15.51 -10.73
C PRO A 168 -19.91 14.38 -9.84
N PRO A 169 -20.26 14.67 -8.58
CA PRO A 169 -20.95 13.69 -7.73
C PRO A 169 -22.26 13.16 -8.35
N ALA A 170 -22.77 13.86 -9.37
CA ALA A 170 -24.06 13.59 -10.00
C ALA A 170 -24.04 12.44 -11.02
N ASP A 171 -22.86 12.08 -11.59
CA ASP A 171 -22.78 11.01 -12.59
C ASP A 171 -21.45 10.23 -12.49
N PRO A 172 -21.25 9.49 -11.40
CA PRO A 172 -20.07 8.61 -11.31
C PRO A 172 -20.24 7.43 -12.28
N PRO A 173 -19.13 6.89 -12.84
CA PRO A 173 -19.17 5.77 -13.79
C PRO A 173 -19.51 4.47 -13.08
N PHE A 174 -20.75 4.33 -12.65
CA PHE A 174 -21.23 3.18 -11.91
C PHE A 174 -21.82 2.10 -12.84
N THR A 175 -21.65 0.84 -12.44
CA THR A 175 -22.44 -0.26 -12.93
C THR A 175 -23.75 -0.38 -12.11
N GLU A 176 -24.71 -1.17 -12.57
CA GLU A 176 -25.94 -1.49 -11.82
C GLU A 176 -25.67 -2.04 -10.40
N ARG A 177 -24.49 -2.62 -10.18
CA ARG A 177 -24.09 -3.15 -8.86
C ARG A 177 -23.83 -2.06 -7.83
N ALA A 178 -23.61 -0.83 -8.26
CA ALA A 178 -23.42 0.30 -7.37
C ALA A 178 -24.65 0.59 -6.50
N ALA A 179 -25.84 0.30 -7.01
CA ALA A 179 -27.11 0.48 -6.29
C ALA A 179 -27.38 -0.63 -5.24
N ARG A 180 -26.59 -1.72 -5.24
CA ARG A 180 -26.78 -2.83 -4.28
C ARG A 180 -26.23 -2.48 -2.90
N PRO A 181 -26.70 -3.17 -1.84
CA PRO A 181 -26.18 -2.97 -0.48
C PRO A 181 -24.67 -3.17 -0.41
N ALA A 182 -23.96 -2.23 0.20
CA ALA A 182 -22.50 -2.30 0.35
C ALA A 182 -22.06 -3.56 1.12
N ALA A 183 -22.82 -3.98 2.12
CA ALA A 183 -22.54 -5.18 2.90
C ALA A 183 -22.50 -6.48 2.07
N GLU A 184 -23.17 -6.51 0.91
CA GLU A 184 -23.17 -7.66 0.01
C GLU A 184 -22.10 -7.58 -1.08
N GLU A 185 -21.83 -6.39 -1.65
CA GLU A 185 -20.94 -6.26 -2.81
C GLU A 185 -19.47 -6.04 -2.41
N LEU A 186 -19.19 -5.38 -1.28
CA LEU A 186 -17.79 -5.14 -0.87
C LEU A 186 -17.06 -6.43 -0.48
N PRO A 187 -17.65 -7.41 0.23
CA PRO A 187 -16.99 -8.71 0.45
C PRO A 187 -16.59 -9.43 -0.83
N LYS A 188 -17.41 -9.35 -1.89
CA LYS A 188 -17.09 -9.94 -3.21
C LYS A 188 -15.88 -9.26 -3.88
N SER A 189 -15.71 -7.96 -3.64
CA SER A 189 -14.53 -7.21 -4.12
C SER A 189 -13.27 -7.61 -3.36
N ILE A 190 -13.36 -7.81 -2.04
CA ILE A 190 -12.26 -8.33 -1.21
C ILE A 190 -11.88 -9.74 -1.68
N ALA A 191 -12.85 -10.65 -1.83
CA ALA A 191 -12.62 -12.02 -2.29
C ALA A 191 -11.92 -12.05 -3.67
N LYS A 192 -12.33 -11.18 -4.60
CA LYS A 192 -11.65 -11.05 -5.92
C LYS A 192 -10.20 -10.61 -5.78
N ALA A 193 -9.91 -9.64 -4.91
CA ALA A 193 -8.55 -9.16 -4.68
C ALA A 193 -7.68 -10.24 -4.03
N LEU A 194 -8.24 -11.00 -3.07
CA LEU A 194 -7.57 -12.12 -2.41
C LEU A 194 -7.24 -13.24 -3.40
N ARG A 195 -8.17 -13.65 -4.28
CA ARG A 195 -7.89 -14.64 -5.34
C ARG A 195 -6.79 -14.17 -6.31
N THR A 196 -6.69 -12.86 -6.54
CA THR A 196 -5.61 -12.33 -7.37
C THR A 196 -4.25 -12.46 -6.68
N LEU A 197 -4.17 -12.21 -5.38
CA LEU A 197 -2.99 -12.43 -4.57
C LEU A 197 -2.61 -13.92 -4.55
N ASP A 198 -3.58 -14.80 -4.26
CA ASP A 198 -3.40 -16.25 -4.21
C ASP A 198 -2.77 -16.79 -5.50
N ARG A 199 -3.28 -16.38 -6.67
CA ARG A 199 -2.75 -16.79 -7.98
C ARG A 199 -1.26 -16.43 -8.16
N TYR A 200 -0.83 -15.24 -7.73
CA TYR A 200 0.59 -14.86 -7.81
C TYR A 200 1.46 -15.65 -6.82
N LEU A 201 0.92 -15.96 -5.66
CA LEU A 201 1.63 -16.79 -4.67
C LEU A 201 1.80 -18.23 -5.14
N VAL A 202 0.76 -18.81 -5.75
CA VAL A 202 0.82 -20.14 -6.38
C VAL A 202 1.86 -20.14 -7.52
N ALA A 203 1.86 -19.11 -8.37
CA ALA A 203 2.86 -18.99 -9.43
C ALA A 203 4.28 -18.90 -8.86
N ALA A 204 4.50 -18.10 -7.81
CA ALA A 204 5.81 -17.99 -7.16
C ALA A 204 6.25 -19.30 -6.50
N GLN A 205 5.31 -20.07 -5.93
CA GLN A 205 5.60 -21.37 -5.30
C GLN A 205 6.05 -22.42 -6.32
N ALA A 206 5.54 -22.37 -7.55
CA ALA A 206 5.89 -23.30 -8.62
C ALA A 206 7.26 -23.04 -9.25
N LEU A 207 7.85 -21.86 -9.04
CA LEU A 207 9.11 -21.44 -9.64
C LEU A 207 10.33 -21.80 -8.76
N PRO A 208 11.46 -22.16 -9.36
CA PRO A 208 12.73 -22.30 -8.63
C PRO A 208 13.21 -20.94 -8.11
N ALA A 209 14.17 -20.95 -7.18
CA ALA A 209 14.82 -19.72 -6.74
C ALA A 209 15.50 -19.01 -7.93
N GLY A 210 15.30 -17.69 -8.03
CA GLY A 210 15.84 -16.88 -9.11
C GLY A 210 14.90 -15.75 -9.53
N THR A 211 15.28 -15.02 -10.58
CA THR A 211 14.64 -13.79 -11.03
C THR A 211 13.14 -13.96 -11.32
N GLU A 212 12.72 -15.05 -11.94
CA GLU A 212 11.31 -15.30 -12.25
C GLU A 212 10.45 -15.43 -10.98
N ARG A 213 10.99 -16.12 -9.95
CA ARG A 213 10.33 -16.21 -8.65
C ARG A 213 10.28 -14.86 -7.95
N ASP A 214 11.34 -14.07 -8.04
CA ASP A 214 11.41 -12.73 -7.46
C ASP A 214 10.37 -11.81 -8.09
N GLU A 215 10.19 -11.87 -9.42
CA GLU A 215 9.15 -11.14 -10.14
C GLU A 215 7.75 -11.59 -9.74
N ALA A 216 7.50 -12.89 -9.60
CA ALA A 216 6.22 -13.42 -9.14
C ALA A 216 5.89 -12.98 -7.70
N LEU A 217 6.86 -12.96 -6.80
CA LEU A 217 6.70 -12.44 -5.43
C LEU A 217 6.51 -10.91 -5.42
N HIS A 218 7.15 -10.19 -6.33
CA HIS A 218 6.91 -8.77 -6.52
C HIS A 218 5.47 -8.49 -6.97
N ASP A 219 4.92 -9.30 -7.87
CA ASP A 219 3.53 -9.19 -8.30
C ASP A 219 2.56 -9.59 -7.18
N ALA A 220 2.89 -10.61 -6.37
CA ALA A 220 2.16 -10.94 -5.15
C ALA A 220 2.13 -9.74 -4.17
N ARG A 221 3.25 -9.05 -3.97
CA ARG A 221 3.33 -7.83 -3.14
C ARG A 221 2.44 -6.70 -3.67
N LYS A 222 2.38 -6.50 -5.00
CA LYS A 222 1.45 -5.54 -5.62
C LYS A 222 0.00 -5.93 -5.39
N ALA A 223 -0.32 -7.23 -5.52
CA ALA A 223 -1.67 -7.75 -5.30
C ALA A 223 -2.09 -7.64 -3.82
N ASP A 224 -1.18 -7.89 -2.87
CA ASP A 224 -1.44 -7.71 -1.44
C ASP A 224 -1.70 -6.24 -1.08
N LYS A 225 -0.94 -5.29 -1.63
CA LYS A 225 -1.24 -3.86 -1.50
C LYS A 225 -2.64 -3.54 -2.02
N GLN A 226 -3.01 -4.11 -3.17
CA GLN A 226 -4.36 -3.95 -3.75
C GLN A 226 -5.44 -4.50 -2.82
N LEU A 227 -5.25 -5.72 -2.29
CA LEU A 227 -6.16 -6.36 -1.32
C LEU A 227 -6.35 -5.45 -0.10
N ARG A 228 -5.28 -4.94 0.47
CA ARG A 228 -5.33 -4.07 1.64
C ARG A 228 -6.15 -2.81 1.40
N TYR A 229 -5.95 -2.13 0.27
CA TYR A 229 -6.74 -0.94 -0.04
C TYR A 229 -8.24 -1.24 -0.23
N VAL A 230 -8.58 -2.38 -0.82
CA VAL A 230 -9.98 -2.81 -0.94
C VAL A 230 -10.58 -3.09 0.44
N ILE A 231 -9.83 -3.74 1.33
CA ILE A 231 -10.24 -3.98 2.71
C ILE A 231 -10.46 -2.67 3.47
N ASP A 232 -9.53 -1.71 3.34
CA ASP A 232 -9.62 -0.42 4.03
C ASP A 232 -10.90 0.33 3.65
N VAL A 233 -11.27 0.35 2.36
CA VAL A 233 -12.53 0.95 1.87
C VAL A 233 -13.77 0.21 2.39
N ALA A 234 -13.72 -1.12 2.48
CA ALA A 234 -14.84 -1.93 2.94
C ALA A 234 -15.02 -1.93 4.47
N THR A 235 -13.97 -1.62 5.22
CA THR A 235 -13.92 -1.73 6.69
C THR A 235 -15.02 -0.94 7.42
N PRO A 236 -15.42 0.27 7.03
CA PRO A 236 -16.51 0.99 7.70
C PRO A 236 -17.84 0.23 7.67
N VAL A 237 -18.11 -0.55 6.62
CA VAL A 237 -19.35 -1.30 6.41
C VAL A 237 -19.25 -2.72 6.99
N VAL A 238 -18.18 -3.45 6.66
CA VAL A 238 -17.99 -4.87 7.03
C VAL A 238 -17.57 -5.00 8.51
N GLY A 239 -16.88 -4.04 9.06
CA GLY A 239 -16.55 -3.96 10.48
C GLY A 239 -15.39 -4.86 10.93
N LYS A 240 -15.61 -5.63 12.01
CA LYS A 240 -14.55 -6.42 12.67
C LYS A 240 -13.86 -7.46 11.77
N PRO A 241 -14.58 -8.26 10.94
CA PRO A 241 -13.94 -9.24 10.06
C PRO A 241 -12.96 -8.58 9.08
N ALA A 242 -13.35 -7.49 8.41
CA ALA A 242 -12.47 -6.76 7.50
C ALA A 242 -11.24 -6.20 8.24
N ARG A 243 -11.40 -5.66 9.46
CA ARG A 243 -10.27 -5.17 10.26
C ARG A 243 -9.27 -6.27 10.62
N ARG A 244 -9.73 -7.48 10.94
CA ARG A 244 -8.86 -8.62 11.24
C ARG A 244 -8.08 -9.03 10.01
N LEU A 245 -8.76 -9.24 8.89
CA LEU A 245 -8.13 -9.56 7.61
C LEU A 245 -7.12 -8.49 7.19
N GLY A 246 -7.46 -7.20 7.32
CA GLY A 246 -6.56 -6.08 7.01
C GLY A 246 -5.27 -6.08 7.82
N ARG A 247 -5.33 -6.50 9.11
CA ARG A 247 -4.12 -6.66 9.93
C ARG A 247 -3.21 -7.79 9.43
N GLN A 248 -3.77 -8.90 8.96
CA GLN A 248 -2.95 -9.98 8.40
C GLN A 248 -2.38 -9.61 7.03
N ALA A 249 -3.18 -8.97 6.16
CA ALA A 249 -2.69 -8.43 4.90
C ALA A 249 -1.54 -7.43 5.12
N LYS A 250 -1.62 -6.56 6.15
CA LYS A 250 -0.50 -5.68 6.48
C LYS A 250 0.77 -6.44 6.88
N LYS A 251 0.66 -7.48 7.71
CA LYS A 251 1.81 -8.29 8.11
C LYS A 251 2.44 -9.03 6.92
N LEU A 252 1.61 -9.51 5.99
CA LEU A 252 2.09 -10.11 4.74
C LEU A 252 2.77 -9.06 3.87
N GLN A 253 2.18 -7.87 3.73
CA GLN A 253 2.78 -6.77 2.97
C GLN A 253 4.16 -6.36 3.51
N ASP A 254 4.30 -6.31 4.83
CA ASP A 254 5.57 -5.98 5.49
C ASP A 254 6.62 -7.07 5.17
N LEU A 255 6.24 -8.35 5.26
CA LEU A 255 7.12 -9.48 4.95
C LEU A 255 7.54 -9.53 3.47
N LEU A 256 6.59 -9.40 2.54
CA LEU A 256 6.90 -9.32 1.11
C LEU A 256 7.69 -8.06 0.77
N GLY A 257 7.57 -7.01 1.61
CA GLY A 257 8.37 -5.81 1.55
C GLY A 257 9.82 -6.07 1.90
N GLU A 258 10.07 -6.72 3.04
CA GLU A 258 11.42 -7.12 3.47
C GLU A 258 12.12 -7.98 2.41
N TYR A 259 11.39 -8.95 1.86
CA TYR A 259 11.89 -9.79 0.77
C TYR A 259 12.29 -8.97 -0.46
N GLN A 260 11.38 -8.14 -0.96
CA GLN A 260 11.58 -7.35 -2.17
C GLN A 260 12.72 -6.34 -2.02
N ASP A 261 12.79 -5.65 -0.88
CA ASP A 261 13.84 -4.67 -0.63
C ASP A 261 15.22 -5.36 -0.64
N ALA A 262 15.33 -6.56 -0.07
CA ALA A 262 16.55 -7.37 -0.10
C ALA A 262 16.86 -7.90 -1.53
N ALA A 263 15.88 -8.46 -2.23
CA ALA A 263 16.07 -9.01 -3.58
C ALA A 263 16.52 -7.95 -4.60
N VAL A 264 16.03 -6.72 -4.49
CA VAL A 264 16.43 -5.60 -5.38
C VAL A 264 17.80 -5.04 -4.98
N THR A 265 18.15 -5.02 -3.69
CA THR A 265 19.43 -4.48 -3.22
C THR A 265 20.61 -5.35 -3.64
N ARG A 266 20.47 -6.66 -3.64
CA ARG A 266 21.56 -7.61 -3.93
C ARG A 266 22.26 -7.39 -5.26
N PRO A 267 21.57 -7.33 -6.43
CA PRO A 267 22.22 -7.12 -7.72
C PRO A 267 22.99 -5.78 -7.78
N VAL A 268 22.45 -4.74 -7.15
CA VAL A 268 23.09 -3.42 -7.11
C VAL A 268 24.38 -3.46 -6.28
N VAL A 269 24.32 -4.08 -5.10
CA VAL A 269 25.49 -4.23 -4.21
C VAL A 269 26.58 -5.06 -4.87
N GLN A 270 26.22 -6.16 -5.55
CA GLN A 270 27.15 -7.01 -6.31
C GLN A 270 27.81 -6.20 -7.46
N GLY A 271 27.03 -5.41 -8.19
CA GLY A 271 27.55 -4.54 -9.24
C GLY A 271 28.52 -3.48 -8.72
N LEU A 272 28.19 -2.84 -7.59
CA LEU A 272 29.07 -1.86 -6.94
C LEU A 272 30.36 -2.51 -6.43
N GLY A 273 30.26 -3.71 -5.82
CA GLY A 273 31.43 -4.48 -5.36
C GLY A 273 32.36 -4.85 -6.50
N SER A 274 31.80 -5.31 -7.62
CA SER A 274 32.56 -5.62 -8.84
C SER A 274 33.26 -4.39 -9.42
N ALA A 275 32.55 -3.25 -9.48
CA ALA A 275 33.10 -1.98 -9.95
C ALA A 275 34.22 -1.45 -9.02
N ALA A 276 34.08 -1.60 -7.71
CA ALA A 276 35.14 -1.27 -6.74
C ALA A 276 36.38 -2.13 -6.95
N SER A 277 36.21 -3.45 -7.05
CA SER A 277 37.30 -4.39 -7.31
C SER A 277 38.05 -4.08 -8.62
N ALA A 278 37.34 -3.72 -9.69
CA ALA A 278 37.93 -3.35 -10.98
C ALA A 278 38.80 -2.07 -10.88
N LYS A 279 38.55 -1.19 -9.91
CA LYS A 279 39.32 0.03 -9.61
C LYS A 279 40.41 -0.21 -8.58
N GLY A 280 40.63 -1.44 -8.11
CA GLY A 280 41.60 -1.76 -7.06
C GLY A 280 41.17 -1.33 -5.65
N HIS A 281 39.88 -1.01 -5.44
CA HIS A 281 39.35 -0.70 -4.12
C HIS A 281 38.84 -1.95 -3.39
N PRO A 282 38.89 -1.95 -2.05
CA PRO A 282 38.32 -3.05 -1.27
C PRO A 282 36.81 -3.22 -1.50
N ALA A 283 36.37 -4.44 -1.75
CA ALA A 283 34.96 -4.76 -2.01
C ALA A 283 34.28 -5.60 -0.90
N SER A 284 35.00 -5.92 0.18
CA SER A 284 34.56 -6.82 1.25
C SER A 284 33.23 -6.38 1.90
N THR A 285 33.04 -5.10 2.12
CA THR A 285 31.80 -4.55 2.70
C THR A 285 30.61 -4.76 1.79
N TYR A 286 30.76 -4.64 0.47
CA TYR A 286 29.68 -4.91 -0.49
C TYR A 286 29.26 -6.38 -0.45
N TYR A 287 30.20 -7.31 -0.43
CA TYR A 287 29.90 -8.75 -0.36
C TYR A 287 29.30 -9.15 1.00
N LEU A 288 29.70 -8.49 2.10
CA LEU A 288 29.07 -8.69 3.40
C LEU A 288 27.61 -8.24 3.38
N VAL A 289 27.31 -7.06 2.79
CA VAL A 289 25.94 -6.58 2.64
C VAL A 289 25.11 -7.53 1.78
N ASP A 290 25.64 -8.04 0.65
CA ASP A 290 24.96 -9.04 -0.18
C ASP A 290 24.60 -10.30 0.62
N ALA A 291 25.53 -10.83 1.42
CA ALA A 291 25.29 -11.99 2.26
C ALA A 291 24.21 -11.74 3.33
N LEU A 292 24.19 -10.56 3.95
CA LEU A 292 23.17 -10.17 4.91
C LEU A 292 21.79 -10.07 4.25
N GLU A 293 21.71 -9.51 3.03
CA GLU A 293 20.47 -9.43 2.27
C GLU A 293 19.97 -10.84 1.84
N GLN A 294 20.89 -11.77 1.50
CA GLN A 294 20.50 -13.16 1.26
C GLN A 294 19.84 -13.77 2.49
N VAL A 295 20.43 -13.63 3.66
CA VAL A 295 19.83 -14.12 4.92
C VAL A 295 18.46 -13.51 5.19
N ARG A 296 18.24 -12.24 4.81
CA ARG A 296 16.93 -11.58 4.94
C ARG A 296 15.88 -12.19 4.00
N THR A 297 16.24 -12.45 2.74
CA THR A 297 15.33 -13.13 1.80
C THR A 297 14.94 -14.51 2.30
N ASP A 298 15.89 -15.31 2.77
CA ASP A 298 15.63 -16.67 3.26
C ASP A 298 14.71 -16.66 4.48
N ARG A 299 14.96 -15.79 5.45
CA ARG A 299 14.11 -15.63 6.64
C ARG A 299 12.69 -15.16 6.30
N ALA A 300 12.54 -14.31 5.27
CA ALA A 300 11.22 -13.88 4.82
C ALA A 300 10.45 -15.06 4.19
N LEU A 301 11.10 -15.87 3.37
CA LEU A 301 10.50 -17.06 2.77
C LEU A 301 10.11 -18.11 3.81
N GLU A 302 10.92 -18.34 4.83
CA GLU A 302 10.61 -19.26 5.94
C GLU A 302 9.33 -18.85 6.69
N LYS A 303 9.09 -17.55 6.84
CA LYS A 303 7.92 -17.01 7.55
C LYS A 303 6.66 -16.96 6.67
N LEU A 304 6.81 -17.01 5.35
CA LEU A 304 5.72 -16.79 4.39
C LEU A 304 4.56 -17.77 4.56
N PRO A 305 4.77 -19.12 4.67
CA PRO A 305 3.67 -20.06 4.82
C PRO A 305 2.79 -19.77 6.03
N ARG A 306 3.38 -19.48 7.18
CA ARG A 306 2.65 -19.14 8.40
C ARG A 306 1.84 -17.85 8.27
N ARG A 307 2.37 -16.85 7.56
CA ARG A 307 1.68 -15.59 7.32
C ARG A 307 0.47 -15.77 6.42
N LEU A 308 0.60 -16.63 5.42
CA LEU A 308 -0.49 -16.95 4.49
C LEU A 308 -1.58 -17.77 5.16
N SER A 309 -1.24 -18.79 5.97
CA SER A 309 -2.24 -19.51 6.77
C SER A 309 -3.07 -18.54 7.62
N SER A 310 -2.42 -17.65 8.37
CA SER A 310 -3.12 -16.65 9.18
C SER A 310 -3.99 -15.68 8.36
N LEU A 311 -3.61 -15.35 7.13
CA LEU A 311 -4.39 -14.51 6.24
C LEU A 311 -5.66 -15.24 5.76
N TYR A 312 -5.52 -16.51 5.36
CA TYR A 312 -6.63 -17.32 4.86
C TYR A 312 -7.63 -17.68 5.97
N ASP A 313 -7.16 -17.98 7.18
CA ASP A 313 -8.03 -18.19 8.35
C ASP A 313 -8.95 -16.98 8.61
N GLU A 314 -8.38 -15.77 8.56
CA GLU A 314 -9.15 -14.53 8.73
C GLU A 314 -9.99 -14.16 7.50
N ALA A 315 -9.80 -14.84 6.37
CA ALA A 315 -10.58 -14.66 5.14
C ALA A 315 -11.73 -15.65 4.99
N ALA A 316 -11.88 -16.63 5.87
CA ALA A 316 -12.86 -17.73 5.76
C ALA A 316 -14.32 -17.27 5.64
N TRP A 317 -14.64 -16.06 6.09
CA TRP A 317 -15.98 -15.46 5.97
C TRP A 317 -16.29 -14.89 4.58
N LEU A 318 -15.29 -14.77 3.70
CA LEU A 318 -15.48 -14.24 2.34
C LEU A 318 -16.18 -15.27 1.44
N PRO A 319 -16.96 -14.82 0.44
CA PRO A 319 -17.48 -15.70 -0.58
C PRO A 319 -16.32 -16.35 -1.37
N ASP A 320 -16.47 -17.63 -1.70
CA ASP A 320 -15.50 -18.43 -2.45
C ASP A 320 -14.13 -18.59 -1.75
N ALA A 321 -14.05 -18.42 -0.44
CA ALA A 321 -12.76 -18.58 0.31
C ALA A 321 -12.19 -20.02 0.15
N ALA A 322 -13.02 -21.03 -0.02
CA ALA A 322 -12.61 -22.41 -0.27
C ALA A 322 -11.93 -22.63 -1.66
N SER A 323 -11.96 -21.64 -2.56
CA SER A 323 -11.32 -21.72 -3.90
C SER A 323 -9.87 -21.27 -3.92
N LEU A 324 -9.28 -20.92 -2.77
CA LEU A 324 -7.87 -20.53 -2.68
C LEU A 324 -6.98 -21.77 -2.91
N GLN A 325 -5.90 -21.61 -3.66
CA GLN A 325 -5.09 -22.71 -4.20
C GLN A 325 -3.69 -22.79 -3.59
N TYR A 326 -3.22 -21.75 -2.91
CA TYR A 326 -1.91 -21.80 -2.28
C TYR A 326 -1.89 -22.82 -1.15
N ASP A 327 -0.95 -23.77 -1.23
CA ASP A 327 -0.73 -24.78 -0.19
C ASP A 327 0.49 -24.44 0.66
N PRO A 328 0.33 -24.05 1.93
CA PRO A 328 1.44 -23.75 2.81
C PRO A 328 2.30 -24.98 3.16
N GLY A 329 1.78 -26.21 3.00
CA GLY A 329 2.49 -27.44 3.28
C GLY A 329 3.55 -27.80 2.24
N THR A 330 3.38 -27.43 0.99
CA THR A 330 4.27 -27.78 -0.12
C THR A 330 5.60 -27.00 -0.09
N SER A 331 5.67 -25.88 0.64
CA SER A 331 6.87 -25.03 0.71
C SER A 331 7.99 -25.62 1.57
N ALA A 332 7.69 -26.54 2.50
CA ALA A 332 8.65 -27.05 3.47
C ALA A 332 9.57 -28.18 2.94
N THR A 333 9.24 -28.79 1.79
CA THR A 333 9.93 -30.00 1.31
C THR A 333 11.02 -29.77 0.26
N ARG A 334 11.18 -28.54 -0.26
CA ARG A 334 12.17 -28.25 -1.33
C ARG A 334 13.49 -27.61 -0.88
N THR A 335 13.68 -27.35 0.41
CA THR A 335 14.93 -26.77 0.94
C THR A 335 15.90 -27.81 1.52
N GLY A 336 15.62 -29.10 1.39
CA GLY A 336 16.47 -30.15 1.89
C GLY A 336 16.99 -31.04 0.76
N CYS A 337 18.20 -30.80 0.34
CA CYS A 337 19.24 -31.68 -0.17
C CYS A 337 19.97 -31.09 -1.38
N GLY A 338 21.19 -30.69 -1.12
CA GLY A 338 22.21 -30.39 -2.13
C GLY A 338 23.47 -29.90 -1.41
N ILE A 339 24.17 -30.86 -0.77
CA ILE A 339 25.58 -30.72 -0.34
C ILE A 339 26.47 -30.77 -1.56
#